data_c10289e8d1400808ca74edc18da344d6
#
_entry.id   c10289e8d1400808ca74edc18da344d6
#
_cell.length_a   1.000
_cell.length_b   1.000
_cell.length_c   1.000
_cell.angle_alpha   90.00
_cell.angle_beta   90.00
_cell.angle_gamma   90.00
#
_symmetry.space_group_name_H-M   'P 1'
#
loop_
_entity.id
_entity.type
_entity.pdbx_description
1 polymer ?
#
loop_
_entity_poly.entity_id
_entity_poly.type
_entity_poly.pdbx_seq_one_letter_code
_entity_poly.pdbx_strand_id
1 'polypeptide(L)'
;RVLLQAATTNDKSMKTTILAMLLLASCILAACTRSSPNIQLVQADSLIQKFPDSALHFLQGIQPKGLHLAADRAYYALLLTQVKDKNFIHQTEDSLIRIAVQYYDSTKNTAMQARAHYYLGCIWRNKDDHPEALKEFFKAITYSKRIFDNSLTGHIYNNIAYLYYLQRLNEQADSIYQITEKLAILEKDSILWADALSQRGMINIRKGRECYQKAEEKILHAFNISCNMNQRSMIAKTAYSLSLL
;
A
#
# COMPACT_ATOMS: atom_id res chain seq x y z
N ARG A 1 65.43 24.19 26.52
CA ARG A 1 64.05 24.74 26.55
C ARG A 1 63.25 24.44 25.27
N VAL A 2 63.88 24.48 24.07
CA VAL A 2 63.22 24.22 22.79
C VAL A 2 62.71 22.78 22.66
N LEU A 3 63.46 21.78 23.11
CA LEU A 3 63.07 20.37 23.05
C LEU A 3 61.87 19.98 23.97
N LEU A 4 61.69 20.66 25.09
CA LEU A 4 60.56 20.45 26.01
C LEU A 4 59.23 21.04 25.41
N GLN A 5 59.32 22.17 24.68
CA GLN A 5 58.15 22.72 24.01
C GLN A 5 57.68 21.88 22.83
N ALA A 6 58.58 21.25 22.09
CA ALA A 6 58.22 20.35 20.98
C ALA A 6 57.53 19.07 21.47
N ALA A 7 57.97 18.54 22.62
CA ALA A 7 57.35 17.33 23.22
C ALA A 7 55.91 17.59 23.72
N THR A 8 55.66 18.79 24.32
CA THR A 8 54.32 19.12 24.86
C THR A 8 53.32 19.48 23.75
N THR A 9 53.75 20.03 22.63
CA THR A 9 52.87 20.32 21.48
C THR A 9 52.49 19.05 20.73
N ASN A 10 53.40 18.07 20.65
CA ASN A 10 53.11 16.77 20.01
C ASN A 10 52.12 15.94 20.84
N ASP A 11 52.23 15.95 22.18
CA ASP A 11 51.30 15.27 23.07
C ASP A 11 49.87 15.88 23.02
N LYS A 12 49.75 17.21 22.93
CA LYS A 12 48.46 17.88 22.74
C LYS A 12 47.81 17.54 21.39
N SER A 13 48.61 17.54 20.31
CA SER A 13 48.14 17.20 18.97
C SER A 13 47.66 15.75 18.91
N MET A 14 48.40 14.82 19.52
CA MET A 14 48.02 13.41 19.58
C MET A 14 46.74 13.16 20.40
N LYS A 15 46.57 13.86 21.51
CA LYS A 15 45.35 13.78 22.32
C LYS A 15 44.11 14.32 21.60
N THR A 16 44.23 15.40 20.84
CA THR A 16 43.14 15.96 20.03
C THR A 16 42.76 15.05 18.87
N THR A 17 43.73 14.41 18.21
CA THR A 17 43.43 13.43 17.14
C THR A 17 42.77 12.17 17.67
N ILE A 18 43.19 11.66 18.82
CA ILE A 18 42.56 10.51 19.46
C ILE A 18 41.12 10.87 19.89
N LEU A 19 40.89 12.04 20.46
CA LEU A 19 39.55 12.50 20.84
C LEU A 19 38.61 12.64 19.61
N ALA A 20 39.16 13.20 18.51
CA ALA A 20 38.40 13.32 17.25
C ALA A 20 38.04 11.95 16.64
N MET A 21 38.97 10.97 16.70
CA MET A 21 38.71 9.61 16.25
C MET A 21 37.66 8.88 17.14
N LEU A 22 37.70 9.09 18.44
CA LEU A 22 36.69 8.54 19.36
C LEU A 22 35.31 9.13 19.15
N LEU A 23 35.23 10.43 18.86
CA LEU A 23 34.00 11.12 18.49
C LEU A 23 33.44 10.62 17.15
N LEU A 24 34.28 10.44 16.14
CA LEU A 24 33.91 9.85 14.85
C LEU A 24 33.44 8.40 15.02
N ALA A 25 34.14 7.58 15.79
CA ALA A 25 33.77 6.20 16.08
C ALA A 25 32.41 6.12 16.83
N SER A 26 32.17 7.03 17.78
CA SER A 26 30.87 7.09 18.47
C SER A 26 29.71 7.51 17.54
N CYS A 27 29.96 8.39 16.58
CA CYS A 27 28.96 8.77 15.56
C CYS A 27 28.66 7.60 14.59
N ILE A 28 29.68 6.80 14.24
CA ILE A 28 29.51 5.63 13.36
C ILE A 28 28.73 4.52 14.10
N LEU A 29 29.00 4.29 15.39
CA LEU A 29 28.25 3.32 16.20
C LEU A 29 26.80 3.74 16.43
N ALA A 30 26.53 5.02 16.60
CA ALA A 30 25.16 5.55 16.72
C ALA A 30 24.35 5.46 15.40
N ALA A 31 25.02 5.50 14.23
CA ALA A 31 24.37 5.38 12.93
C ALA A 31 23.99 3.93 12.56
N CYS A 32 24.53 2.91 13.26
CA CYS A 32 24.31 1.49 12.95
C CYS A 32 23.22 0.81 13.78
N THR A 33 22.52 1.49 14.66
CA THR A 33 21.36 0.90 15.35
C THR A 33 20.12 0.96 14.43
N ARG A 34 20.12 0.17 13.35
CA ARG A 34 18.86 -0.26 12.74
C ARG A 34 18.13 -1.09 13.79
N SER A 35 17.20 -0.46 14.51
CA SER A 35 16.27 -1.23 15.34
C SER A 35 15.55 -2.22 14.43
N SER A 36 15.66 -3.51 14.71
CA SER A 36 14.85 -4.52 14.02
C SER A 36 13.37 -4.17 14.21
N PRO A 37 12.54 -4.32 13.18
CA PRO A 37 11.11 -4.03 13.31
C PRO A 37 10.50 -4.92 14.39
N ASN A 38 9.47 -4.40 15.06
CA ASN A 38 8.76 -5.14 16.09
C ASN A 38 8.25 -6.47 15.51
N ILE A 39 8.65 -7.59 16.15
CA ILE A 39 8.37 -8.94 15.66
C ILE A 39 6.87 -9.22 15.54
N GLN A 40 6.05 -8.66 16.44
CA GLN A 40 4.60 -8.81 16.41
C GLN A 40 4.00 -8.14 15.16
N LEU A 41 4.52 -6.98 14.76
CA LEU A 41 4.07 -6.29 13.54
C LEU A 41 4.47 -7.08 12.28
N VAL A 42 5.66 -7.66 12.25
CA VAL A 42 6.11 -8.51 11.14
C VAL A 42 5.24 -9.76 11.01
N GLN A 43 4.89 -10.39 12.14
CA GLN A 43 3.97 -11.53 12.17
C GLN A 43 2.58 -11.13 11.65
N ALA A 44 2.05 -9.98 12.10
CA ALA A 44 0.77 -9.47 11.62
C ALA A 44 0.78 -9.25 10.10
N ASP A 45 1.82 -8.60 9.55
CA ASP A 45 1.92 -8.34 8.10
C ASP A 45 1.89 -9.64 7.29
N SER A 46 2.56 -10.69 7.76
CA SER A 46 2.58 -12.01 7.10
C SER A 46 1.20 -12.68 7.03
N LEU A 47 0.30 -12.36 7.95
CA LEU A 47 -1.04 -12.92 8.02
C LEU A 47 -2.06 -12.19 7.13
N ILE A 48 -1.87 -10.89 6.87
CA ILE A 48 -2.90 -10.01 6.26
C ILE A 48 -3.43 -10.55 4.93
N GLN A 49 -2.57 -11.12 4.10
CA GLN A 49 -3.00 -11.59 2.76
C GLN A 49 -3.81 -12.89 2.81
N LYS A 50 -3.49 -13.80 3.72
CA LYS A 50 -4.10 -15.14 3.79
C LYS A 50 -5.20 -15.24 4.83
N PHE A 51 -5.04 -14.53 5.94
CA PHE A 51 -5.89 -14.62 7.13
C PHE A 51 -6.20 -13.23 7.69
N PRO A 52 -6.91 -12.36 6.91
CA PRO A 52 -7.13 -10.97 7.32
C PRO A 52 -7.89 -10.84 8.64
N ASP A 53 -8.87 -11.70 8.93
CA ASP A 53 -9.61 -11.69 10.21
C ASP A 53 -8.67 -11.96 11.39
N SER A 54 -7.80 -12.97 11.27
CA SER A 54 -6.82 -13.31 12.31
C SER A 54 -5.80 -12.19 12.49
N ALA A 55 -5.35 -11.58 11.39
CA ALA A 55 -4.43 -10.44 11.43
C ALA A 55 -5.06 -9.22 12.11
N LEU A 56 -6.36 -8.96 11.86
CA LEU A 56 -7.10 -7.88 12.52
C LEU A 56 -7.17 -8.10 14.03
N HIS A 57 -7.59 -9.30 14.44
CA HIS A 57 -7.66 -9.64 15.87
C HIS A 57 -6.29 -9.52 16.54
N PHE A 58 -5.24 -10.00 15.89
CA PHE A 58 -3.87 -9.92 16.39
C PHE A 58 -3.41 -8.46 16.57
N LEU A 59 -3.63 -7.60 15.56
CA LEU A 59 -3.27 -6.18 15.61
C LEU A 59 -4.06 -5.41 16.68
N GLN A 60 -5.34 -5.74 16.88
CA GLN A 60 -6.16 -5.12 17.92
C GLN A 60 -5.68 -5.47 19.34
N GLY A 61 -5.01 -6.60 19.53
CA GLY A 61 -4.38 -6.99 20.80
C GLY A 61 -3.11 -6.20 21.13
N ILE A 62 -2.50 -5.53 20.15
CA ILE A 62 -1.29 -4.73 20.38
C ILE A 62 -1.66 -3.41 21.02
N GLN A 63 -1.01 -3.09 22.17
CA GLN A 63 -1.18 -1.82 22.87
C GLN A 63 -0.37 -0.71 22.17
N PRO A 64 -0.99 0.29 21.50
CA PRO A 64 -0.26 1.33 20.77
C PRO A 64 0.70 2.14 21.65
N LYS A 65 0.35 2.31 22.94
CA LYS A 65 1.20 2.99 23.93
C LYS A 65 2.53 2.27 24.21
N GLY A 66 2.59 0.96 23.96
CA GLY A 66 3.82 0.16 24.05
C GLY A 66 4.75 0.28 22.84
N LEU A 67 4.30 0.92 21.77
CA LEU A 67 5.12 1.13 20.56
C LEU A 67 5.93 2.43 20.73
N HIS A 68 7.12 2.31 21.31
CA HIS A 68 7.95 3.47 21.62
C HIS A 68 8.63 4.08 20.40
N LEU A 69 8.98 3.26 19.39
CA LEU A 69 9.64 3.72 18.16
C LEU A 69 8.64 4.33 17.18
N ALA A 70 9.00 5.45 16.56
CA ALA A 70 8.18 6.07 15.51
C ALA A 70 7.97 5.12 14.32
N ALA A 71 8.97 4.30 13.98
CA ALA A 71 8.89 3.28 12.96
C ALA A 71 7.79 2.23 13.26
N ASP A 72 7.73 1.75 14.50
CA ASP A 72 6.74 0.74 14.91
C ASP A 72 5.33 1.33 14.94
N ARG A 73 5.16 2.58 15.38
CA ARG A 73 3.86 3.28 15.33
C ARG A 73 3.38 3.47 13.90
N ALA A 74 4.27 3.86 13.01
CA ALA A 74 3.96 4.02 11.59
C ALA A 74 3.61 2.67 10.94
N TYR A 75 4.35 1.62 11.25
CA TYR A 75 4.09 0.30 10.72
C TYR A 75 2.77 -0.26 11.25
N TYR A 76 2.50 -0.14 12.54
CA TYR A 76 1.21 -0.50 13.13
C TYR A 76 0.05 0.24 12.46
N ALA A 77 0.16 1.55 12.27
CA ALA A 77 -0.86 2.37 11.63
C ALA A 77 -1.15 1.91 10.19
N LEU A 78 -0.10 1.61 9.43
CA LEU A 78 -0.22 1.07 8.07
C LEU A 78 -0.94 -0.29 8.09
N LEU A 79 -0.47 -1.23 8.90
CA LEU A 79 -1.02 -2.58 8.97
C LEU A 79 -2.47 -2.60 9.44
N LEU A 80 -2.82 -1.80 10.45
CA LEU A 80 -4.18 -1.74 10.97
C LEU A 80 -5.14 -1.13 9.93
N THR A 81 -4.70 -0.13 9.17
CA THR A 81 -5.49 0.42 8.07
C THR A 81 -5.66 -0.62 6.96
N GLN A 82 -4.58 -1.28 6.57
CA GLN A 82 -4.60 -2.32 5.54
C GLN A 82 -5.52 -3.48 5.89
N VAL A 83 -5.40 -4.02 7.11
CA VAL A 83 -6.19 -5.18 7.52
C VAL A 83 -7.67 -4.86 7.64
N LYS A 84 -8.02 -3.64 8.03
CA LYS A 84 -9.41 -3.17 8.02
C LYS A 84 -9.97 -3.10 6.59
N ASP A 85 -9.20 -2.60 5.63
CA ASP A 85 -9.60 -2.57 4.22
C ASP A 85 -9.80 -4.00 3.68
N LYS A 86 -8.87 -4.93 3.97
CA LYS A 86 -8.98 -6.34 3.60
C LYS A 86 -10.19 -7.07 4.22
N ASN A 87 -10.65 -6.64 5.38
CA ASN A 87 -11.86 -7.12 6.05
C ASN A 87 -13.11 -6.33 5.66
N PHE A 88 -13.06 -5.53 4.60
CA PHE A 88 -14.20 -4.72 4.12
C PHE A 88 -14.77 -3.75 5.17
N ILE A 89 -13.98 -3.38 6.19
CA ILE A 89 -14.37 -2.38 7.18
C ILE A 89 -14.26 -1.00 6.54
N HIS A 90 -15.41 -0.33 6.43
CA HIS A 90 -15.46 1.01 5.87
C HIS A 90 -14.72 2.01 6.75
N GLN A 91 -13.69 2.67 6.21
CA GLN A 91 -12.84 3.63 6.91
C GLN A 91 -12.93 4.99 6.22
N THR A 92 -13.30 6.02 6.97
CA THR A 92 -13.34 7.41 6.52
C THR A 92 -12.39 8.31 7.31
N GLU A 93 -11.85 7.84 8.45
CA GLU A 93 -10.91 8.59 9.26
C GLU A 93 -9.47 8.34 8.83
N ASP A 94 -8.77 9.41 8.44
CA ASP A 94 -7.41 9.35 7.91
C ASP A 94 -6.31 9.58 8.96
N SER A 95 -6.66 9.92 10.20
CA SER A 95 -5.71 10.23 11.28
C SER A 95 -4.70 9.10 11.52
N LEU A 96 -5.16 7.85 11.47
CA LEU A 96 -4.30 6.69 11.68
C LEU A 96 -3.28 6.51 10.55
N ILE A 97 -3.73 6.47 9.30
CA ILE A 97 -2.84 6.23 8.14
C ILE A 97 -1.88 7.40 7.92
N ARG A 98 -2.24 8.63 8.31
CA ARG A 98 -1.34 9.78 8.25
C ARG A 98 -0.07 9.61 9.08
N ILE A 99 -0.12 8.86 10.20
CA ILE A 99 1.07 8.51 10.97
C ILE A 99 2.06 7.73 10.10
N ALA A 100 1.57 6.78 9.31
CA ALA A 100 2.39 6.01 8.39
C ALA A 100 2.92 6.87 7.24
N VAL A 101 2.06 7.65 6.59
CA VAL A 101 2.45 8.53 5.47
C VAL A 101 3.54 9.51 5.92
N GLN A 102 3.33 10.26 7.01
CA GLN A 102 4.29 11.23 7.51
C GLN A 102 5.65 10.60 7.84
N TYR A 103 5.64 9.41 8.46
CA TYR A 103 6.87 8.72 8.78
C TYR A 103 7.58 8.21 7.52
N TYR A 104 6.89 7.50 6.63
CA TYR A 104 7.52 6.89 5.46
C TYR A 104 7.96 7.92 4.43
N ASP A 105 7.29 9.06 4.29
CA ASP A 105 7.72 10.17 3.43
C ASP A 105 9.06 10.77 3.86
N SER A 106 9.39 10.71 5.16
CA SER A 106 10.70 11.11 5.68
C SER A 106 11.80 10.06 5.48
N THR A 107 11.48 8.89 4.96
CA THR A 107 12.41 7.76 4.79
C THR A 107 12.71 7.48 3.32
N LYS A 108 13.66 6.57 3.08
CA LYS A 108 13.95 6.02 1.74
C LYS A 108 13.22 4.70 1.46
N ASN A 109 12.24 4.31 2.30
CA ASN A 109 11.52 3.06 2.16
C ASN A 109 10.38 3.17 1.14
N THR A 110 10.74 3.07 -0.14
CA THR A 110 9.81 3.24 -1.27
C THR A 110 8.63 2.26 -1.23
N ALA A 111 8.84 1.03 -0.73
CA ALA A 111 7.77 0.05 -0.63
C ALA A 111 6.70 0.48 0.39
N MET A 112 7.11 0.97 1.55
CA MET A 112 6.19 1.46 2.56
C MET A 112 5.54 2.78 2.18
N GLN A 113 6.25 3.67 1.43
CA GLN A 113 5.66 4.86 0.83
C GLN A 113 4.51 4.49 -0.14
N ALA A 114 4.74 3.53 -1.04
CA ALA A 114 3.73 3.05 -1.97
C ALA A 114 2.48 2.53 -1.23
N ARG A 115 2.66 1.67 -0.22
CA ARG A 115 1.56 1.10 0.57
C ARG A 115 0.81 2.18 1.36
N ALA A 116 1.51 3.09 2.02
CA ALA A 116 0.91 4.14 2.84
C ALA A 116 0.03 5.09 2.00
N HIS A 117 0.54 5.57 0.86
CA HIS A 117 -0.23 6.42 -0.06
C HIS A 117 -1.39 5.67 -0.70
N TYR A 118 -1.25 4.37 -1.01
CA TYR A 118 -2.34 3.55 -1.52
C TYR A 118 -3.52 3.50 -0.52
N TYR A 119 -3.24 3.19 0.76
CA TYR A 119 -4.31 3.11 1.76
C TYR A 119 -4.88 4.49 2.15
N LEU A 120 -4.08 5.56 2.10
CA LEU A 120 -4.62 6.91 2.24
C LEU A 120 -5.56 7.25 1.08
N GLY A 121 -5.20 6.89 -0.16
CA GLY A 121 -6.08 7.01 -1.33
C GLY A 121 -7.40 6.23 -1.17
N CYS A 122 -7.36 5.01 -0.60
CA CYS A 122 -8.56 4.22 -0.30
C CYS A 122 -9.47 4.95 0.71
N ILE A 123 -8.91 5.58 1.72
CA ILE A 123 -9.69 6.36 2.70
C ILE A 123 -10.33 7.60 2.05
N TRP A 124 -9.60 8.34 1.21
CA TRP A 124 -10.17 9.47 0.49
C TRP A 124 -11.27 9.05 -0.50
N ARG A 125 -11.09 7.89 -1.19
CA ARG A 125 -12.14 7.28 -2.00
C ARG A 125 -13.40 6.98 -1.18
N ASN A 126 -13.24 6.44 0.02
CA ASN A 126 -14.35 6.12 0.92
C ASN A 126 -15.04 7.38 1.49
N LYS A 127 -14.35 8.52 1.51
CA LYS A 127 -14.91 9.84 1.84
C LYS A 127 -15.61 10.52 0.65
N ASP A 128 -15.61 9.87 -0.53
CA ASP A 128 -16.05 10.45 -1.80
C ASP A 128 -15.25 11.69 -2.25
N ASP A 129 -14.06 11.91 -1.65
CA ASP A 129 -13.12 12.94 -2.10
C ASP A 129 -12.23 12.38 -3.23
N HIS A 130 -12.81 12.29 -4.41
CA HIS A 130 -12.17 11.70 -5.58
C HIS A 130 -10.87 12.42 -6.01
N PRO A 131 -10.77 13.77 -5.98
CA PRO A 131 -9.52 14.48 -6.28
C PRO A 131 -8.38 14.10 -5.35
N GLU A 132 -8.60 14.10 -4.04
CA GLU A 132 -7.54 13.72 -3.07
C GLU A 132 -7.21 12.22 -3.17
N ALA A 133 -8.21 11.36 -3.42
CA ALA A 133 -7.97 9.94 -3.68
C ALA A 133 -7.06 9.73 -4.88
N LEU A 134 -7.34 10.36 -6.03
CA LEU A 134 -6.50 10.28 -7.23
C LEU A 134 -5.09 10.78 -6.98
N LYS A 135 -4.93 11.90 -6.29
CA LYS A 135 -3.62 12.46 -5.92
C LYS A 135 -2.77 11.44 -5.13
N GLU A 136 -3.36 10.79 -4.13
CA GLU A 136 -2.65 9.80 -3.34
C GLU A 136 -2.37 8.51 -4.14
N PHE A 137 -3.30 8.06 -5.00
CA PHE A 137 -3.05 6.92 -5.90
C PHE A 137 -1.95 7.22 -6.92
N PHE A 138 -1.83 8.44 -7.46
CA PHE A 138 -0.73 8.81 -8.36
C PHE A 138 0.63 8.83 -7.66
N LYS A 139 0.70 9.21 -6.39
CA LYS A 139 1.92 9.06 -5.59
C LYS A 139 2.25 7.58 -5.39
N ALA A 140 1.27 6.79 -4.95
CA ALA A 140 1.44 5.35 -4.74
C ALA A 140 1.96 4.64 -6.00
N ILE A 141 1.39 4.96 -7.19
CA ILE A 141 1.82 4.34 -8.46
C ILE A 141 3.25 4.73 -8.85
N THR A 142 3.66 5.96 -8.53
CA THR A 142 5.04 6.41 -8.76
C THR A 142 6.03 5.59 -7.94
N TYR A 143 5.70 5.30 -6.69
CA TYR A 143 6.54 4.49 -5.81
C TYR A 143 6.50 3.00 -6.17
N SER A 144 5.32 2.42 -6.42
CA SER A 144 5.18 0.99 -6.74
C SER A 144 5.90 0.61 -8.03
N LYS A 145 5.88 1.47 -9.05
CA LYS A 145 6.63 1.27 -10.30
C LYS A 145 8.14 1.29 -10.11
N ARG A 146 8.66 2.14 -9.19
CA ARG A 146 10.11 2.20 -8.90
C ARG A 146 10.66 0.91 -8.31
N ILE A 147 9.81 0.15 -7.62
CA ILE A 147 10.20 -1.12 -6.99
C ILE A 147 9.67 -2.34 -7.75
N PHE A 148 9.07 -2.13 -8.93
CA PHE A 148 8.48 -3.17 -9.78
C PHE A 148 7.43 -4.03 -9.05
N ASP A 149 6.68 -3.44 -8.10
CA ASP A 149 5.57 -4.10 -7.43
C ASP A 149 4.33 -4.07 -8.33
N ASN A 150 4.23 -5.04 -9.22
CA ASN A 150 3.12 -5.16 -10.17
C ASN A 150 1.80 -5.46 -9.48
N SER A 151 1.82 -6.23 -8.39
CA SER A 151 0.61 -6.55 -7.61
C SER A 151 -0.01 -5.27 -7.05
N LEU A 152 0.76 -4.48 -6.29
CA LEU A 152 0.25 -3.21 -5.75
C LEU A 152 -0.12 -2.23 -6.88
N THR A 153 0.69 -2.17 -7.95
CA THR A 153 0.42 -1.33 -9.13
C THR A 153 -0.93 -1.67 -9.76
N GLY A 154 -1.26 -2.96 -9.88
CA GLY A 154 -2.54 -3.44 -10.38
C GLY A 154 -3.71 -2.97 -9.50
N HIS A 155 -3.62 -3.10 -8.20
CA HIS A 155 -4.63 -2.62 -7.25
C HIS A 155 -4.81 -1.09 -7.30
N ILE A 156 -3.72 -0.33 -7.47
CA ILE A 156 -3.80 1.13 -7.62
C ILE A 156 -4.54 1.49 -8.91
N TYR A 157 -4.17 0.88 -10.04
CA TYR A 157 -4.86 1.12 -11.31
C TYR A 157 -6.34 0.76 -11.24
N ASN A 158 -6.70 -0.33 -10.57
CA ASN A 158 -8.10 -0.72 -10.36
C ASN A 158 -8.90 0.40 -9.67
N ASN A 159 -8.33 1.01 -8.63
CA ASN A 159 -8.97 2.11 -7.91
C ASN A 159 -9.05 3.39 -8.76
N ILE A 160 -8.01 3.74 -9.52
CA ILE A 160 -8.04 4.89 -10.43
C ILE A 160 -9.12 4.69 -11.51
N ALA A 161 -9.18 3.50 -12.11
CA ALA A 161 -10.20 3.16 -13.11
C ALA A 161 -11.61 3.25 -12.53
N TYR A 162 -11.80 2.79 -11.29
CA TYR A 162 -13.08 2.90 -10.60
C TYR A 162 -13.50 4.36 -10.39
N LEU A 163 -12.59 5.24 -9.99
CA LEU A 163 -12.87 6.67 -9.85
C LEU A 163 -13.22 7.32 -11.19
N TYR A 164 -12.57 6.96 -12.29
CA TYR A 164 -12.94 7.42 -13.63
C TYR A 164 -14.30 6.89 -14.05
N TYR A 165 -14.60 5.63 -13.75
CA TYR A 165 -15.93 5.06 -13.99
C TYR A 165 -17.05 5.82 -13.26
N LEU A 166 -16.83 6.20 -11.99
CA LEU A 166 -17.79 7.00 -11.22
C LEU A 166 -18.02 8.38 -11.86
N GLN A 167 -16.98 8.98 -12.43
CA GLN A 167 -17.05 10.26 -13.16
C GLN A 167 -17.59 10.13 -14.59
N ARG A 168 -18.06 8.94 -15.00
CA ARG A 168 -18.55 8.64 -16.35
C ARG A 168 -17.48 8.75 -17.45
N LEU A 169 -16.21 8.78 -17.12
CA LEU A 169 -15.08 8.75 -18.05
C LEU A 169 -14.84 7.30 -18.51
N ASN A 170 -15.81 6.72 -19.18
CA ASN A 170 -15.86 5.28 -19.46
C ASN A 170 -14.69 4.78 -20.31
N GLU A 171 -14.23 5.56 -21.30
CA GLU A 171 -13.11 5.15 -22.19
C GLU A 171 -11.79 5.13 -21.41
N GLN A 172 -11.54 6.13 -20.58
CA GLN A 172 -10.36 6.19 -19.73
C GLN A 172 -10.39 5.06 -18.69
N ALA A 173 -11.54 4.81 -18.06
CA ALA A 173 -11.73 3.73 -17.12
C ALA A 173 -11.46 2.37 -17.78
N ASP A 174 -12.04 2.09 -18.96
CA ASP A 174 -11.83 0.83 -19.68
C ASP A 174 -10.35 0.61 -20.03
N SER A 175 -9.67 1.65 -20.51
CA SER A 175 -8.25 1.59 -20.85
C SER A 175 -7.38 1.24 -19.63
N ILE A 176 -7.69 1.80 -18.46
CA ILE A 176 -6.94 1.52 -17.23
C ILE A 176 -7.28 0.12 -16.69
N TYR A 177 -8.56 -0.30 -16.75
CA TYR A 177 -8.93 -1.67 -16.39
C TYR A 177 -8.24 -2.73 -17.27
N GLN A 178 -7.99 -2.45 -18.55
CA GLN A 178 -7.20 -3.35 -19.40
C GLN A 178 -5.76 -3.51 -18.89
N ILE A 179 -5.16 -2.45 -18.36
CA ILE A 179 -3.84 -2.53 -17.73
C ILE A 179 -3.93 -3.37 -16.44
N THR A 180 -4.97 -3.14 -15.63
CA THR A 180 -5.24 -3.92 -14.41
C THR A 180 -5.36 -5.40 -14.72
N GLU A 181 -6.14 -5.79 -15.75
CA GLU A 181 -6.26 -7.20 -16.17
C GLU A 181 -4.91 -7.84 -16.52
N LYS A 182 -4.08 -7.13 -17.31
CA LYS A 182 -2.75 -7.63 -17.69
C LYS A 182 -1.87 -7.88 -16.46
N LEU A 183 -1.87 -6.94 -15.52
CA LEU A 183 -1.10 -7.08 -14.28
C LEU A 183 -1.66 -8.20 -13.38
N ALA A 184 -2.98 -8.30 -13.25
CA ALA A 184 -3.62 -9.35 -12.47
C ALA A 184 -3.32 -10.75 -13.01
N ILE A 185 -3.32 -10.93 -14.32
CA ILE A 185 -2.93 -12.20 -14.98
C ILE A 185 -1.45 -12.49 -14.73
N LEU A 186 -0.58 -11.50 -14.89
CA LEU A 186 0.87 -11.63 -14.67
C LEU A 186 1.17 -12.07 -13.23
N GLU A 187 0.52 -11.47 -12.26
CA GLU A 187 0.71 -11.74 -10.82
C GLU A 187 -0.16 -12.89 -10.31
N LYS A 188 -0.96 -13.52 -11.18
CA LYS A 188 -1.92 -14.59 -10.83
C LYS A 188 -2.93 -14.17 -9.76
N ASP A 189 -3.28 -12.89 -9.72
CA ASP A 189 -4.31 -12.35 -8.84
C ASP A 189 -5.69 -12.50 -9.48
N SER A 190 -6.29 -13.67 -9.29
CA SER A 190 -7.59 -14.00 -9.88
C SER A 190 -8.72 -13.10 -9.35
N ILE A 191 -8.63 -12.59 -8.12
CA ILE A 191 -9.66 -11.71 -7.55
C ILE A 191 -9.61 -10.33 -8.23
N LEU A 192 -8.43 -9.76 -8.37
CA LEU A 192 -8.23 -8.49 -9.07
C LEU A 192 -8.64 -8.61 -10.55
N TRP A 193 -8.33 -9.75 -11.18
CA TRP A 193 -8.73 -10.02 -12.55
C TRP A 193 -10.25 -10.07 -12.70
N ALA A 194 -10.95 -10.83 -11.83
CA ALA A 194 -12.42 -10.90 -11.84
C ALA A 194 -13.06 -9.53 -11.60
N ASP A 195 -12.47 -8.73 -10.70
CA ASP A 195 -12.98 -7.38 -10.43
C ASP A 195 -12.85 -6.47 -11.66
N ALA A 196 -11.70 -6.43 -12.30
CA ALA A 196 -11.45 -5.64 -13.51
C ALA A 196 -12.38 -6.06 -14.67
N LEU A 197 -12.54 -7.38 -14.91
CA LEU A 197 -13.47 -7.90 -15.93
C LEU A 197 -14.91 -7.48 -15.65
N SER A 198 -15.37 -7.62 -14.40
CA SER A 198 -16.74 -7.22 -14.01
C SER A 198 -16.97 -5.72 -14.26
N GLN A 199 -16.03 -4.88 -13.87
CA GLN A 199 -16.14 -3.43 -14.08
C GLN A 199 -16.14 -3.04 -15.56
N ARG A 200 -15.34 -3.71 -16.39
CA ARG A 200 -15.39 -3.53 -17.85
C ARG A 200 -16.71 -3.97 -18.45
N GLY A 201 -17.31 -5.05 -17.92
CA GLY A 201 -18.67 -5.43 -18.25
C GLY A 201 -19.68 -4.35 -17.91
N MET A 202 -19.57 -3.75 -16.72
CA MET A 202 -20.43 -2.64 -16.30
C MET A 202 -20.28 -1.39 -17.19
N ILE A 203 -19.06 -1.12 -17.69
CA ILE A 203 -18.84 -0.05 -18.69
C ILE A 203 -19.58 -0.38 -19.98
N ASN A 204 -19.54 -1.64 -20.44
CA ASN A 204 -20.26 -2.06 -21.64
C ASN A 204 -21.80 -1.93 -21.49
N ILE A 205 -22.36 -2.25 -20.32
CA ILE A 205 -23.79 -2.00 -20.03
C ILE A 205 -24.12 -0.50 -20.19
N ARG A 206 -23.27 0.39 -19.67
CA ARG A 206 -23.45 1.84 -19.80
C ARG A 206 -23.37 2.36 -21.24
N LYS A 207 -22.65 1.67 -22.12
CA LYS A 207 -22.54 2.05 -23.55
C LYS A 207 -23.83 1.80 -24.34
N GLY A 208 -24.69 0.90 -23.87
CA GLY A 208 -25.98 0.63 -24.51
C GLY A 208 -26.16 -0.82 -24.92
N ARG A 209 -27.36 -1.12 -25.45
CA ARG A 209 -27.81 -2.49 -25.75
C ARG A 209 -26.93 -3.21 -26.78
N GLU A 210 -26.32 -2.50 -27.69
CA GLU A 210 -25.39 -3.05 -28.69
C GLU A 210 -24.11 -3.64 -28.07
N CYS A 211 -23.82 -3.30 -26.81
CA CYS A 211 -22.67 -3.80 -26.07
C CYS A 211 -23.03 -4.88 -25.03
N TYR A 212 -24.32 -5.27 -24.90
CA TYR A 212 -24.77 -6.21 -23.86
C TYR A 212 -24.12 -7.59 -23.98
N GLN A 213 -23.98 -8.13 -25.18
CA GLN A 213 -23.30 -9.39 -25.37
C GLN A 213 -21.85 -9.35 -24.86
N LYS A 214 -21.12 -8.28 -25.15
CA LYS A 214 -19.74 -8.08 -24.64
C LYS A 214 -19.72 -7.87 -23.12
N ALA A 215 -20.77 -7.29 -22.57
CA ALA A 215 -20.91 -7.13 -21.11
C ALA A 215 -21.11 -8.49 -20.46
N GLU A 216 -22.05 -9.29 -20.97
CA GLU A 216 -22.36 -10.62 -20.49
C GLU A 216 -21.12 -11.53 -20.49
N GLU A 217 -20.39 -11.61 -21.59
CA GLU A 217 -19.18 -12.42 -21.71
C GLU A 217 -18.17 -12.09 -20.61
N LYS A 218 -17.93 -10.78 -20.36
CA LYS A 218 -16.98 -10.35 -19.33
C LYS A 218 -17.45 -10.66 -17.91
N ILE A 219 -18.71 -10.34 -17.62
CA ILE A 219 -19.26 -10.52 -16.27
C ILE A 219 -19.39 -12.00 -15.96
N LEU A 220 -19.82 -12.82 -16.94
CA LEU A 220 -19.89 -14.28 -16.78
C LEU A 220 -18.49 -14.89 -16.55
N HIS A 221 -17.48 -14.42 -17.25
CA HIS A 221 -16.10 -14.85 -17.03
C HIS A 221 -15.64 -14.48 -15.60
N ALA A 222 -15.90 -13.25 -15.15
CA ALA A 222 -15.60 -12.80 -13.79
C ALA A 222 -16.34 -13.63 -12.73
N PHE A 223 -17.60 -13.97 -12.99
CA PHE A 223 -18.42 -14.83 -12.11
C PHE A 223 -17.81 -16.23 -11.98
N ASN A 224 -17.41 -16.85 -13.09
CA ASN A 224 -16.82 -18.18 -13.09
C ASN A 224 -15.46 -18.20 -12.33
N ILE A 225 -14.62 -17.17 -12.50
CA ILE A 225 -13.39 -17.04 -11.72
C ILE A 225 -13.72 -16.95 -10.23
N SER A 226 -14.72 -16.15 -9.87
CA SER A 226 -15.12 -15.91 -8.47
C SER A 226 -15.66 -17.20 -7.81
N CYS A 227 -16.42 -18.02 -8.56
CA CYS A 227 -16.92 -19.32 -8.11
C CYS A 227 -15.76 -20.30 -7.88
N ASN A 228 -14.80 -20.37 -8.82
CA ASN A 228 -13.64 -21.26 -8.70
C ASN A 228 -12.77 -20.91 -7.49
N MET A 229 -12.70 -19.62 -7.12
CA MET A 229 -11.98 -19.13 -5.95
C MET A 229 -12.80 -19.20 -4.65
N ASN A 230 -14.08 -19.59 -4.71
CA ASN A 230 -15.01 -19.60 -3.59
C ASN A 230 -15.09 -18.24 -2.85
N GLN A 231 -14.98 -17.12 -3.58
CA GLN A 231 -14.98 -15.77 -3.05
C GLN A 231 -16.41 -15.21 -2.99
N ARG A 232 -17.11 -15.45 -1.86
CA ARG A 232 -18.54 -15.12 -1.71
C ARG A 232 -18.88 -13.66 -2.04
N SER A 233 -18.08 -12.70 -1.60
CA SER A 233 -18.31 -11.27 -1.86
C SER A 233 -18.23 -10.96 -3.36
N MET A 234 -17.26 -11.54 -4.07
CA MET A 234 -17.10 -11.33 -5.51
C MET A 234 -18.16 -12.09 -6.31
N ILE A 235 -18.57 -13.29 -5.87
CA ILE A 235 -19.69 -14.04 -6.46
C ILE A 235 -20.96 -13.18 -6.39
N ALA A 236 -21.29 -12.62 -5.22
CA ALA A 236 -22.45 -11.75 -5.06
C ALA A 236 -22.39 -10.50 -5.96
N LYS A 237 -21.22 -9.85 -6.03
CA LYS A 237 -20.99 -8.67 -6.87
C LYS A 237 -21.19 -8.99 -8.36
N THR A 238 -20.61 -10.08 -8.85
CA THR A 238 -20.70 -10.46 -10.27
C THR A 238 -22.08 -10.98 -10.64
N ALA A 239 -22.76 -11.72 -9.74
CA ALA A 239 -24.14 -12.14 -9.91
C ALA A 239 -25.10 -10.92 -10.01
N TYR A 240 -24.90 -9.93 -9.14
CA TYR A 240 -25.64 -8.67 -9.25
C TYR A 240 -25.38 -7.96 -10.58
N SER A 241 -24.13 -7.91 -11.04
CA SER A 241 -23.80 -7.31 -12.35
C SER A 241 -24.49 -8.05 -13.50
N LEU A 242 -24.61 -9.39 -13.46
CA LEU A 242 -25.35 -10.19 -14.44
C LEU A 242 -26.86 -9.87 -14.42
N SER A 243 -27.43 -9.58 -13.27
CA SER A 243 -28.86 -9.25 -13.16
C SER A 243 -29.24 -7.89 -13.78
N LEU A 244 -28.25 -7.09 -14.18
CA LEU A 244 -28.45 -5.77 -14.84
C LEU A 244 -28.50 -5.87 -16.38
N LEU A 245 -28.24 -7.03 -16.95
CA LEU A 245 -28.35 -7.33 -18.38
C LEU A 245 -29.78 -7.67 -18.80
#